data_893a559f2a0cd1c7f9c61213f8196b0a
#
_entry.id   893a559f2a0cd1c7f9c61213f8196b0a
#
_cell.length_a   1.000
_cell.length_b   1.000
_cell.length_c   1.000
_cell.angle_alpha   90.00
_cell.angle_beta   90.00
_cell.angle_gamma   90.00
#
_symmetry.space_group_name_H-M   'P 1'
#
loop_
_entity.id
_entity.type
_entity.pdbx_description
1 polymer ?
#
loop_
_entity_poly.entity_id
_entity_poly.type
_entity_poly.pdbx_seq_one_letter_code
_entity_poly.pdbx_strand_id
1 'polypeptide(L)'
;MLPYNQKMFADELNELGTYWLEKLPNVSFEETLLSCLTHRPYGTQPGHAYFYYPQKYGYGEVWIRMAKELAPQVLYGMEAADLDCEKRRVRTKTGEVFEAEHVITTVPWHSFTQITGMPRDIRGLLAELRSSAIETRYVPKCLSTKAQWIYEPDPQIPWHRILVRHNFCPGSRGYWLETRKERVQMLEDISVKFPGNAEDNAGRNDILLNGSDHGDAGYHYLNEYAYPLNTIGKPEAMNRLLAFCRARQIYGLGRWGEHCHYNSDVVVELAMQMARRLLQS
;
A
#
# COMPACT_ATOMS: atom_id res chain seq x y z
N MET A 1 -15.66 -0.43 11.55
CA MET A 1 -14.17 -0.40 11.64
C MET A 1 -13.54 -1.78 11.74
N LEU A 2 -13.89 -2.61 12.75
CA LEU A 2 -13.25 -3.92 12.96
C LEU A 2 -13.31 -4.84 11.73
N PRO A 3 -14.48 -5.12 11.10
CA PRO A 3 -14.54 -5.99 9.93
C PRO A 3 -13.72 -5.49 8.74
N TYR A 4 -13.69 -4.18 8.53
CA TYR A 4 -12.90 -3.58 7.46
C TYR A 4 -11.39 -3.81 7.67
N ASN A 5 -10.90 -3.56 8.88
CA ASN A 5 -9.49 -3.76 9.21
C ASN A 5 -9.06 -5.23 9.11
N GLN A 6 -9.93 -6.17 9.47
CA GLN A 6 -9.71 -7.60 9.27
C GLN A 6 -9.56 -7.95 7.78
N LYS A 7 -10.39 -7.34 6.91
CA LYS A 7 -10.29 -7.55 5.46
C LYS A 7 -9.01 -6.98 4.85
N MET A 8 -8.51 -5.87 5.38
CA MET A 8 -7.39 -5.13 4.81
C MET A 8 -6.04 -5.60 5.35
N PHE A 9 -5.91 -5.80 6.66
CA PHE A 9 -4.63 -6.04 7.29
C PHE A 9 -4.37 -7.49 7.67
N ALA A 10 -5.23 -8.07 8.50
CA ALA A 10 -5.07 -9.44 9.00
C ALA A 10 -6.37 -9.91 9.65
N ASP A 11 -6.56 -11.22 9.74
CA ASP A 11 -7.72 -11.80 10.42
C ASP A 11 -7.62 -11.64 11.94
N GLU A 12 -6.40 -11.66 12.49
CA GLU A 12 -6.09 -11.51 13.90
C GLU A 12 -5.60 -10.09 14.24
N LEU A 13 -6.54 -9.19 14.50
CA LEU A 13 -6.21 -7.78 14.79
C LEU A 13 -5.59 -7.56 16.18
N ASN A 14 -5.74 -8.50 17.11
CA ASN A 14 -5.13 -8.46 18.44
C ASN A 14 -3.60 -8.60 18.43
N GLU A 15 -3.01 -9.05 17.32
CA GLU A 15 -1.55 -9.04 17.11
C GLU A 15 -1.02 -7.67 16.67
N LEU A 16 -1.92 -6.73 16.31
CA LEU A 16 -1.56 -5.40 15.84
C LEU A 16 -1.54 -4.39 16.99
N GLY A 17 -0.53 -3.54 17.00
CA GLY A 17 -0.46 -2.39 17.88
C GLY A 17 -1.48 -1.32 17.51
N THR A 18 -1.87 -0.52 18.48
CA THR A 18 -2.88 0.56 18.32
C THR A 18 -2.26 1.92 17.97
N TYR A 19 -0.93 2.05 17.97
CA TYR A 19 -0.22 3.33 17.78
C TYR A 19 -0.46 4.01 16.43
N TRP A 20 -1.00 3.29 15.44
CA TRP A 20 -1.37 3.86 14.14
C TRP A 20 -2.77 4.51 14.16
N LEU A 21 -3.59 4.22 15.18
CA LEU A 21 -4.95 4.74 15.29
C LEU A 21 -4.98 6.27 15.51
N GLU A 22 -3.89 6.86 15.97
CA GLU A 22 -3.75 8.31 16.10
C GLU A 22 -3.97 9.08 14.78
N LYS A 23 -3.78 8.41 13.65
CA LYS A 23 -4.05 8.98 12.31
C LYS A 23 -5.54 8.99 11.94
N LEU A 24 -6.37 8.26 12.67
CA LEU A 24 -7.80 8.24 12.41
C LEU A 24 -8.46 9.47 13.04
N PRO A 25 -9.43 10.10 12.36
CA PRO A 25 -10.16 11.20 12.95
C PRO A 25 -10.92 10.70 14.19
N ASN A 26 -10.81 11.46 15.27
CA ASN A 26 -11.61 11.22 16.45
C ASN A 26 -13.04 11.70 16.16
N VAL A 27 -13.93 10.79 15.81
CA VAL A 27 -15.33 11.09 15.49
C VAL A 27 -16.19 10.94 16.76
N SER A 28 -16.95 11.97 17.09
CA SER A 28 -17.94 11.88 18.16
C SER A 28 -19.17 11.10 17.70
N PHE A 29 -19.86 10.45 18.65
CA PHE A 29 -21.14 9.78 18.36
C PHE A 29 -22.17 10.79 17.84
N GLU A 30 -22.23 11.98 18.43
CA GLU A 30 -23.18 13.04 18.06
C GLU A 30 -22.97 13.51 16.63
N GLU A 31 -21.73 13.81 16.22
CA GLU A 31 -21.39 14.22 14.85
C GLU A 31 -21.71 13.13 13.84
N THR A 32 -21.44 11.87 14.21
CA THR A 32 -21.76 10.71 13.37
C THR A 32 -23.26 10.57 13.18
N LEU A 33 -24.04 10.69 14.27
CA LEU A 33 -25.50 10.62 14.22
C LEU A 33 -26.09 11.74 13.36
N LEU A 34 -25.63 12.97 13.56
CA LEU A 34 -26.06 14.12 12.76
C LEU A 34 -25.73 13.95 11.26
N SER A 35 -24.55 13.43 10.96
CA SER A 35 -24.15 13.12 9.58
C SER A 35 -25.08 12.09 8.95
N CYS A 36 -25.44 11.03 9.66
CA CYS A 36 -26.36 10.02 9.19
C CYS A 36 -27.77 10.56 8.97
N LEU A 37 -28.31 11.36 9.92
CA LEU A 37 -29.67 11.90 9.85
C LEU A 37 -29.84 12.96 8.78
N THR A 38 -28.81 13.76 8.54
CA THR A 38 -28.88 14.91 7.62
C THR A 38 -28.30 14.61 6.24
N HIS A 39 -27.66 13.46 6.05
CA HIS A 39 -26.88 13.09 4.86
C HIS A 39 -25.83 14.13 4.48
N ARG A 40 -25.22 14.78 5.47
CA ARG A 40 -24.16 15.79 5.32
C ARG A 40 -22.98 15.46 6.22
N PRO A 41 -21.73 15.71 5.79
CA PRO A 41 -20.58 15.54 6.67
C PRO A 41 -20.62 16.56 7.80
N TYR A 42 -20.38 16.09 9.02
CA TYR A 42 -20.22 16.88 10.23
C TYR A 42 -18.84 16.61 10.84
N GLY A 43 -18.35 17.56 11.64
CA GLY A 43 -17.09 17.43 12.33
C GLY A 43 -15.86 17.71 11.47
N THR A 44 -14.69 17.47 12.07
CA THR A 44 -13.40 17.64 11.39
C THR A 44 -13.23 16.59 10.30
N GLN A 45 -13.04 17.02 9.07
CA GLN A 45 -12.78 16.12 7.96
C GLN A 45 -11.36 15.53 8.08
N PRO A 46 -11.13 14.28 7.63
CA PRO A 46 -9.79 13.69 7.58
C PRO A 46 -8.83 14.57 6.77
N GLY A 47 -7.55 14.63 7.17
CA GLY A 47 -6.54 15.42 6.48
C GLY A 47 -6.34 15.06 5.01
N HIS A 48 -6.81 13.89 4.58
CA HIS A 48 -6.81 13.44 3.19
C HIS A 48 -8.16 13.65 2.46
N ALA A 49 -9.08 14.44 3.03
CA ALA A 49 -10.35 14.79 2.37
C ALA A 49 -10.13 15.60 1.09
N TYR A 50 -9.02 16.31 1.01
CA TYR A 50 -8.57 17.03 -0.18
C TYR A 50 -7.18 16.56 -0.57
N PHE A 51 -6.97 16.34 -1.87
CA PHE A 51 -5.67 15.93 -2.42
C PHE A 51 -5.54 16.44 -3.85
N TYR A 52 -4.29 16.60 -4.28
CA TYR A 52 -3.96 16.93 -5.66
C TYR A 52 -3.81 15.65 -6.49
N TYR A 53 -4.35 15.68 -7.69
CA TYR A 53 -4.25 14.56 -8.62
C TYR A 53 -3.95 15.07 -10.04
N PRO A 54 -3.11 14.38 -10.83
CA PRO A 54 -2.80 14.81 -12.18
C PRO A 54 -4.05 14.85 -13.06
N GLN A 55 -4.25 15.94 -13.80
CA GLN A 55 -5.41 16.09 -14.69
C GLN A 55 -5.44 15.07 -15.82
N LYS A 56 -4.26 14.56 -16.23
CA LYS A 56 -4.11 13.63 -17.36
C LYS A 56 -3.18 12.48 -16.97
N TYR A 57 -3.41 11.33 -17.60
CA TYR A 57 -2.59 10.12 -17.54
C TYR A 57 -2.54 9.39 -16.19
N GLY A 58 -3.12 9.95 -15.13
CA GLY A 58 -3.12 9.36 -13.82
C GLY A 58 -1.82 9.51 -13.05
N TYR A 59 -1.82 9.04 -11.78
CA TYR A 59 -0.74 9.28 -10.83
C TYR A 59 0.58 8.55 -11.20
N GLY A 60 0.48 7.37 -11.81
CA GLY A 60 1.66 6.60 -12.23
C GLY A 60 2.55 7.33 -13.23
N GLU A 61 1.97 8.17 -14.08
CA GLU A 61 2.74 8.94 -15.09
C GLU A 61 3.73 9.92 -14.45
N VAL A 62 3.45 10.43 -13.26
CA VAL A 62 4.38 11.31 -12.52
C VAL A 62 5.70 10.59 -12.29
N TRP A 63 5.63 9.36 -11.80
CA TRP A 63 6.81 8.52 -11.50
C TRP A 63 7.54 8.08 -12.76
N ILE A 64 6.80 7.76 -13.82
CA ILE A 64 7.40 7.41 -15.12
C ILE A 64 8.21 8.58 -15.68
N ARG A 65 7.69 9.80 -15.59
CA ARG A 65 8.42 11.01 -16.05
C ARG A 65 9.65 11.29 -15.20
N MET A 66 9.53 11.20 -13.86
CA MET A 66 10.69 11.34 -12.97
C MET A 66 11.76 10.29 -13.29
N ALA A 67 11.37 9.04 -13.50
CA ALA A 67 12.32 7.98 -13.86
C ALA A 67 13.00 8.23 -15.22
N LYS A 68 12.30 8.82 -16.20
CA LYS A 68 12.90 9.19 -17.49
C LYS A 68 13.96 10.29 -17.35
N GLU A 69 13.74 11.28 -16.51
CA GLU A 69 14.73 12.33 -16.20
C GLU A 69 15.98 11.76 -15.52
N LEU A 70 15.83 10.66 -14.78
CA LEU A 70 16.90 9.97 -14.06
C LEU A 70 17.44 8.76 -14.84
N ALA A 71 17.07 8.57 -16.08
CA ALA A 71 17.37 7.36 -16.85
C ALA A 71 18.83 6.88 -16.80
N PRO A 72 19.86 7.75 -16.83
CA PRO A 72 21.26 7.30 -16.74
C PRO A 72 21.62 6.69 -15.38
N GLN A 73 20.87 7.02 -14.31
CA GLN A 73 21.13 6.58 -12.95
C GLN A 73 20.21 5.41 -12.51
N VAL A 74 19.21 5.03 -13.34
CA VAL A 74 18.25 3.98 -13.03
C VAL A 74 18.55 2.71 -13.80
N LEU A 75 18.86 1.64 -13.09
CA LEU A 75 19.08 0.31 -13.65
C LEU A 75 17.83 -0.54 -13.43
N TYR A 76 17.11 -0.84 -14.50
CA TYR A 76 15.94 -1.71 -14.47
C TYR A 76 16.31 -3.19 -14.56
N GLY A 77 15.43 -4.06 -14.03
CA GLY A 77 15.66 -5.51 -14.04
C GLY A 77 16.66 -5.99 -12.98
N MET A 78 17.13 -5.09 -12.10
CA MET A 78 18.10 -5.37 -11.05
C MET A 78 17.39 -5.59 -9.70
N GLU A 79 16.79 -6.75 -9.53
CA GLU A 79 16.09 -7.07 -8.27
C GLU A 79 17.10 -7.43 -7.17
N ALA A 80 17.13 -6.64 -6.09
CA ALA A 80 18.01 -6.86 -4.95
C ALA A 80 17.63 -8.16 -4.23
N ALA A 81 18.62 -9.04 -4.01
CA ALA A 81 18.45 -10.31 -3.32
C ALA A 81 19.17 -10.36 -1.98
N ASP A 82 20.42 -9.92 -1.93
CA ASP A 82 21.24 -10.01 -0.74
C ASP A 82 21.84 -8.65 -0.37
N LEU A 83 22.03 -8.45 0.94
CA LEU A 83 22.69 -7.29 1.52
C LEU A 83 23.83 -7.72 2.42
N ASP A 84 25.04 -7.24 2.16
CA ASP A 84 26.20 -7.33 3.06
C ASP A 84 26.34 -6.01 3.83
N CYS A 85 26.01 -6.06 5.12
CA CYS A 85 26.01 -4.88 5.97
C CYS A 85 27.41 -4.36 6.31
N GLU A 86 28.47 -5.19 6.22
CA GLU A 86 29.84 -4.77 6.54
C GLU A 86 30.51 -4.13 5.33
N LYS A 87 30.25 -4.68 4.14
CA LYS A 87 30.84 -4.20 2.89
C LYS A 87 29.96 -3.17 2.17
N ARG A 88 28.74 -2.90 2.66
CA ARG A 88 27.74 -2.07 1.98
C ARG A 88 27.52 -2.50 0.53
N ARG A 89 27.32 -3.82 0.37
CA ARG A 89 27.22 -4.48 -0.92
C ARG A 89 25.85 -5.06 -1.10
N VAL A 90 25.26 -4.81 -2.26
CA VAL A 90 23.97 -5.39 -2.68
C VAL A 90 24.24 -6.35 -3.84
N ARG A 91 23.71 -7.57 -3.75
CA ARG A 91 23.71 -8.52 -4.86
C ARG A 91 22.29 -8.68 -5.39
N THR A 92 22.14 -8.67 -6.72
CA THR A 92 20.86 -8.91 -7.40
C THR A 92 20.57 -10.40 -7.56
N LYS A 93 19.33 -10.75 -7.90
CA LYS A 93 18.94 -12.14 -8.24
C LYS A 93 19.69 -12.66 -9.47
N THR A 94 20.08 -11.79 -10.39
CA THR A 94 20.85 -12.10 -11.60
C THR A 94 22.35 -12.20 -11.37
N GLY A 95 22.81 -11.86 -10.14
CA GLY A 95 24.19 -12.06 -9.71
C GLY A 95 25.07 -10.81 -9.76
N GLU A 96 24.58 -9.68 -10.28
CA GLU A 96 25.32 -8.41 -10.28
C GLU A 96 25.52 -7.93 -8.86
N VAL A 97 26.67 -7.29 -8.64
CA VAL A 97 27.10 -6.80 -7.33
C VAL A 97 27.38 -5.31 -7.40
N PHE A 98 26.75 -4.57 -6.49
CA PHE A 98 26.95 -3.14 -6.31
C PHE A 98 27.52 -2.85 -4.91
N GLU A 99 28.50 -1.98 -4.85
CA GLU A 99 29.13 -1.54 -3.60
C GLU A 99 29.16 -0.01 -3.58
N ALA A 100 28.86 0.60 -2.44
CA ALA A 100 28.77 2.05 -2.31
C ALA A 100 29.15 2.52 -0.90
N GLU A 101 29.50 3.80 -0.77
CA GLU A 101 29.74 4.44 0.54
C GLU A 101 28.47 4.51 1.37
N HIS A 102 27.34 4.77 0.71
CA HIS A 102 26.03 4.81 1.32
C HIS A 102 25.06 3.89 0.59
N VAL A 103 24.29 3.10 1.30
CA VAL A 103 23.21 2.27 0.75
C VAL A 103 21.88 2.77 1.30
N ILE A 104 20.98 3.20 0.42
CA ILE A 104 19.61 3.58 0.79
C ILE A 104 18.68 2.48 0.28
N THR A 105 17.97 1.82 1.19
CA THR A 105 17.03 0.77 0.82
C THR A 105 15.58 1.23 0.99
N THR A 106 14.80 1.06 -0.06
CA THR A 106 13.35 1.17 -0.04
C THR A 106 12.67 -0.20 -0.20
N VAL A 107 13.47 -1.27 -0.17
CA VAL A 107 13.04 -2.67 -0.28
C VAL A 107 12.56 -3.16 1.10
N PRO A 108 11.50 -3.98 1.17
CA PRO A 108 11.11 -4.61 2.43
C PRO A 108 12.25 -5.46 3.01
N TRP A 109 12.59 -5.25 4.28
CA TRP A 109 13.73 -5.94 4.91
C TRP A 109 13.61 -7.47 4.88
N HIS A 110 12.39 -7.99 4.96
CA HIS A 110 12.12 -9.43 4.91
C HIS A 110 12.12 -10.02 3.50
N SER A 111 12.23 -9.19 2.45
CA SER A 111 12.35 -9.67 1.06
C SER A 111 13.79 -10.00 0.66
N PHE A 112 14.78 -9.55 1.42
CA PHE A 112 16.14 -9.98 1.19
C PHE A 112 16.29 -11.48 1.48
N THR A 113 16.85 -12.22 0.54
CA THR A 113 17.15 -13.66 0.69
C THR A 113 18.21 -13.88 1.78
N GLN A 114 19.23 -13.01 1.81
CA GLN A 114 20.27 -13.05 2.81
C GLN A 114 20.70 -11.64 3.23
N ILE A 115 20.89 -11.45 4.54
CA ILE A 115 21.53 -10.25 5.08
C ILE A 115 22.77 -10.70 5.89
N THR A 116 23.97 -10.45 5.35
CA THR A 116 25.24 -10.80 5.98
C THR A 116 25.72 -9.68 6.89
N GLY A 117 26.44 -10.03 7.95
CA GLY A 117 26.96 -9.06 8.93
C GLY A 117 25.93 -8.55 9.93
N MET A 118 24.67 -9.00 9.84
CA MET A 118 23.61 -8.66 10.80
C MET A 118 23.62 -9.62 12.00
N PRO A 119 23.72 -9.13 13.25
CA PRO A 119 23.66 -9.95 14.47
C PRO A 119 22.37 -10.78 14.55
N ARG A 120 22.43 -11.94 15.19
CA ARG A 120 21.28 -12.87 15.28
C ARG A 120 20.07 -12.26 15.98
N ASP A 121 20.30 -11.48 17.03
CA ASP A 121 19.24 -10.81 17.79
C ASP A 121 18.50 -9.76 16.96
N ILE A 122 19.20 -8.99 16.10
CA ILE A 122 18.57 -8.04 15.17
C ILE A 122 17.88 -8.79 14.04
N ARG A 123 18.49 -9.84 13.49
CA ARG A 123 17.90 -10.66 12.44
C ARG A 123 16.58 -11.31 12.91
N GLY A 124 16.52 -11.75 14.16
CA GLY A 124 15.30 -12.30 14.75
C GLY A 124 14.12 -11.33 14.75
N LEU A 125 14.40 -10.03 14.84
CA LEU A 125 13.36 -8.98 14.82
C LEU A 125 12.71 -8.80 13.45
N LEU A 126 13.33 -9.27 12.36
CA LEU A 126 12.74 -9.18 11.02
C LEU A 126 11.40 -9.94 10.91
N ALA A 127 11.15 -10.91 11.77
CA ALA A 127 9.88 -11.63 11.86
C ALA A 127 8.69 -10.72 12.27
N GLU A 128 8.97 -9.61 12.94
CA GLU A 128 7.96 -8.60 13.30
C GLU A 128 7.54 -7.72 12.11
N LEU A 129 8.35 -7.69 11.05
CA LEU A 129 8.14 -6.84 9.88
C LEU A 129 7.26 -7.55 8.85
N ARG A 130 6.01 -7.76 9.21
CA ARG A 130 5.02 -8.44 8.37
C ARG A 130 4.34 -7.47 7.40
N SER A 131 3.81 -8.01 6.31
CA SER A 131 3.05 -7.26 5.30
C SER A 131 1.77 -7.97 4.91
N SER A 132 0.77 -7.22 4.46
CA SER A 132 -0.37 -7.78 3.75
C SER A 132 -0.15 -7.68 2.24
N ALA A 133 -0.59 -8.71 1.52
CA ALA A 133 -0.59 -8.74 0.07
C ALA A 133 -2.00 -8.43 -0.46
N ILE A 134 -2.07 -7.58 -1.48
CA ILE A 134 -3.34 -7.15 -2.09
C ILE A 134 -3.30 -7.43 -3.59
N GLU A 135 -4.30 -8.15 -4.06
CA GLU A 135 -4.61 -8.21 -5.48
C GLU A 135 -5.48 -7.01 -5.86
N THR A 136 -5.11 -6.33 -6.92
CA THR A 136 -5.94 -5.33 -7.59
C THR A 136 -6.45 -5.90 -8.90
N ARG A 137 -7.76 -5.87 -9.09
CA ARG A 137 -8.41 -6.37 -10.31
C ARG A 137 -9.14 -5.22 -11.01
N TYR A 138 -8.83 -5.00 -12.27
CA TYR A 138 -9.47 -3.98 -13.09
C TYR A 138 -10.80 -4.49 -13.66
N VAL A 139 -11.83 -3.65 -13.60
CA VAL A 139 -13.14 -3.89 -14.20
C VAL A 139 -13.44 -2.74 -15.17
N PRO A 140 -13.61 -3.00 -16.48
CA PRO A 140 -13.75 -1.95 -17.52
C PRO A 140 -15.15 -1.32 -17.58
N LYS A 141 -15.91 -1.34 -16.48
CA LYS A 141 -17.24 -0.75 -16.34
C LYS A 141 -17.20 0.51 -15.51
N CYS A 142 -18.15 1.42 -15.74
CA CYS A 142 -18.31 2.63 -14.95
C CYS A 142 -19.40 2.45 -13.90
N LEU A 143 -19.11 2.89 -12.68
CA LEU A 143 -20.10 2.96 -11.60
C LEU A 143 -20.80 4.32 -11.62
N SER A 144 -22.11 4.34 -11.42
CA SER A 144 -22.90 5.57 -11.27
C SER A 144 -22.71 6.15 -9.87
N THR A 145 -21.56 6.77 -9.62
CA THR A 145 -21.23 7.37 -8.33
C THR A 145 -20.28 8.56 -8.51
N LYS A 146 -20.27 9.47 -7.54
CA LYS A 146 -19.28 10.57 -7.43
C LYS A 146 -18.12 10.22 -6.51
N ALA A 147 -18.17 9.08 -5.81
CA ALA A 147 -17.11 8.66 -4.91
C ALA A 147 -15.84 8.29 -5.67
N GLN A 148 -14.66 8.69 -5.15
CA GLN A 148 -13.38 8.21 -5.62
C GLN A 148 -13.05 6.84 -5.06
N TRP A 149 -13.37 6.61 -3.77
CA TRP A 149 -13.21 5.34 -3.06
C TRP A 149 -14.53 4.88 -2.47
N ILE A 150 -14.76 3.58 -2.53
CA ILE A 150 -15.85 2.93 -1.83
C ILE A 150 -15.23 1.89 -0.91
N TYR A 151 -15.47 2.00 0.38
CA TYR A 151 -14.99 1.06 1.40
C TYR A 151 -16.07 0.04 1.67
N GLU A 152 -15.69 -1.24 1.69
CA GLU A 152 -16.63 -2.36 1.85
C GLU A 152 -16.31 -3.13 3.14
N PRO A 153 -17.06 -2.90 4.24
CA PRO A 153 -16.82 -3.57 5.51
C PRO A 153 -17.45 -4.96 5.63
N ASP A 154 -18.40 -5.34 4.75
CA ASP A 154 -19.09 -6.62 4.83
C ASP A 154 -18.07 -7.78 4.68
N PRO A 155 -17.96 -8.67 5.68
CA PRO A 155 -17.02 -9.79 5.62
C PRO A 155 -17.36 -10.84 4.55
N GLN A 156 -18.60 -10.87 4.05
CA GLN A 156 -19.01 -11.78 2.98
C GLN A 156 -18.52 -11.32 1.60
N ILE A 157 -18.19 -10.05 1.46
CA ILE A 157 -17.67 -9.46 0.22
C ILE A 157 -16.14 -9.54 0.26
N PRO A 158 -15.47 -10.11 -0.77
CA PRO A 158 -14.02 -10.35 -0.72
C PRO A 158 -13.18 -9.08 -0.76
N TRP A 159 -13.53 -8.08 -1.57
CA TRP A 159 -12.78 -6.82 -1.64
C TRP A 159 -13.05 -5.94 -0.43
N HIS A 160 -12.06 -5.17 -0.05
CA HIS A 160 -12.19 -4.18 1.02
C HIS A 160 -12.37 -2.76 0.49
N ARG A 161 -11.98 -2.50 -0.77
CA ARG A 161 -12.09 -1.17 -1.38
C ARG A 161 -12.29 -1.26 -2.88
N ILE A 162 -13.06 -0.30 -3.41
CA ILE A 162 -13.18 -0.02 -4.83
C ILE A 162 -12.56 1.34 -5.11
N LEU A 163 -11.72 1.44 -6.12
CA LEU A 163 -11.14 2.67 -6.63
C LEU A 163 -11.86 3.05 -7.93
N VAL A 164 -12.63 4.12 -7.92
CA VAL A 164 -13.46 4.54 -9.05
C VAL A 164 -12.65 5.44 -9.98
N ARG A 165 -11.98 4.84 -10.96
CA ARG A 165 -10.97 5.49 -11.79
C ARG A 165 -11.46 6.73 -12.52
N HIS A 166 -12.66 6.71 -13.10
CA HIS A 166 -13.19 7.83 -13.88
C HIS A 166 -13.48 9.09 -13.03
N ASN A 167 -13.59 8.95 -11.71
CA ASN A 167 -13.73 10.07 -10.79
C ASN A 167 -12.37 10.69 -10.36
N PHE A 168 -11.26 10.01 -10.65
CA PHE A 168 -9.91 10.55 -10.48
C PHE A 168 -9.38 11.20 -11.75
N CYS A 169 -9.60 10.54 -12.89
CA CYS A 169 -9.05 10.95 -14.17
C CYS A 169 -10.19 11.06 -15.20
N PRO A 170 -10.68 12.25 -15.49
CA PRO A 170 -11.74 12.45 -16.51
C PRO A 170 -11.36 11.82 -17.85
N GLY A 171 -12.31 11.15 -18.49
CA GLY A 171 -12.11 10.43 -19.74
C GLY A 171 -11.55 9.00 -19.59
N SER A 172 -11.12 8.61 -18.39
CA SER A 172 -10.84 7.20 -18.12
C SER A 172 -12.13 6.41 -17.86
N ARG A 173 -12.03 5.08 -17.94
CA ARG A 173 -13.15 4.15 -17.65
C ARG A 173 -12.73 3.15 -16.60
N GLY A 174 -13.72 2.47 -16.03
CA GLY A 174 -13.50 1.37 -15.12
C GLY A 174 -13.20 1.75 -13.68
N TYR A 175 -13.01 0.73 -12.90
CA TYR A 175 -12.63 0.81 -11.49
C TYR A 175 -11.71 -0.36 -11.14
N TRP A 176 -11.06 -0.26 -9.97
CA TRP A 176 -10.21 -1.30 -9.42
C TRP A 176 -10.85 -1.85 -8.16
N LEU A 177 -10.85 -3.19 -8.04
CA LEU A 177 -11.16 -3.91 -6.80
C LEU A 177 -9.86 -4.20 -6.08
N GLU A 178 -9.81 -3.92 -4.79
CA GLU A 178 -8.68 -4.28 -3.93
C GLU A 178 -9.09 -5.36 -2.96
N THR A 179 -8.46 -6.53 -3.11
CA THR A 179 -8.78 -7.74 -2.35
C THR A 179 -7.52 -8.29 -1.70
N ARG A 180 -7.56 -8.60 -0.41
CA ARG A 180 -6.44 -9.28 0.24
C ARG A 180 -6.20 -10.66 -0.41
N LYS A 181 -4.94 -11.04 -0.60
CA LYS A 181 -4.51 -12.25 -1.30
C LYS A 181 -5.27 -13.50 -0.83
N GLU A 182 -5.44 -13.68 0.48
CA GLU A 182 -6.09 -14.83 1.09
C GLU A 182 -7.60 -14.89 0.81
N ARG A 183 -8.19 -13.80 0.31
CA ARG A 183 -9.61 -13.71 -0.02
C ARG A 183 -9.89 -13.71 -1.52
N VAL A 184 -8.86 -13.79 -2.35
CA VAL A 184 -9.01 -13.75 -3.82
C VAL A 184 -9.85 -14.91 -4.33
N GLN A 185 -9.71 -16.10 -3.77
CA GLN A 185 -10.50 -17.27 -4.15
C GLN A 185 -12.01 -17.02 -4.01
N MET A 186 -12.42 -16.21 -3.04
CA MET A 186 -13.83 -15.83 -2.89
C MET A 186 -14.37 -15.00 -4.07
N LEU A 187 -13.51 -14.35 -4.88
CA LEU A 187 -13.95 -13.63 -6.10
C LEU A 187 -14.41 -14.58 -7.20
N GLU A 188 -13.91 -15.81 -7.21
CA GLU A 188 -14.25 -16.83 -8.21
C GLU A 188 -15.52 -17.58 -7.83
N ASP A 189 -15.81 -17.70 -6.53
CA ASP A 189 -16.91 -18.50 -5.98
C ASP A 189 -18.20 -17.70 -5.84
N ILE A 190 -18.19 -16.39 -6.11
CA ILE A 190 -19.32 -15.55 -5.71
C ILE A 190 -20.38 -15.36 -6.77
N SER A 191 -21.53 -15.98 -6.52
CA SER A 191 -22.87 -15.42 -6.80
C SER A 191 -23.29 -14.48 -5.67
N VAL A 192 -22.57 -13.39 -5.41
CA VAL A 192 -22.91 -12.46 -4.30
C VAL A 192 -24.16 -11.68 -4.65
N LYS A 193 -25.24 -11.95 -3.93
CA LYS A 193 -26.40 -11.06 -3.86
C LYS A 193 -26.04 -9.89 -2.94
N PHE A 194 -25.93 -8.69 -3.50
CA PHE A 194 -25.76 -7.48 -2.71
C PHE A 194 -27.08 -7.13 -1.98
N PRO A 195 -27.05 -6.82 -0.67
CA PRO A 195 -28.20 -6.23 -0.01
C PRO A 195 -28.33 -4.74 -0.43
N GLY A 196 -29.44 -4.35 -0.99
CA GLY A 196 -29.73 -2.97 -1.39
C GLY A 196 -30.87 -2.87 -2.42
N ASN A 197 -31.36 -1.66 -2.69
CA ASN A 197 -32.40 -1.42 -3.69
C ASN A 197 -31.93 -1.79 -5.10
N ALA A 198 -32.83 -2.22 -5.96
CA ALA A 198 -32.51 -2.72 -7.31
C ALA A 198 -31.70 -1.73 -8.17
N GLU A 199 -31.85 -0.42 -7.96
CA GLU A 199 -31.09 0.62 -8.66
C GLU A 199 -29.62 0.73 -8.17
N ASP A 200 -29.39 0.57 -6.87
CA ASP A 200 -28.03 0.53 -6.30
C ASP A 200 -27.32 -0.81 -6.57
N ASN A 201 -28.08 -1.88 -6.74
CA ASN A 201 -27.58 -3.21 -7.03
C ASN A 201 -27.20 -3.42 -8.49
N ALA A 202 -27.78 -2.67 -9.44
CA ALA A 202 -27.47 -2.83 -10.85
C ALA A 202 -25.97 -2.66 -11.13
N GLY A 203 -25.32 -1.66 -10.50
CA GLY A 203 -23.89 -1.44 -10.60
C GLY A 203 -23.06 -2.52 -9.88
N ARG A 204 -23.54 -3.07 -8.77
CA ARG A 204 -22.84 -4.09 -7.98
C ARG A 204 -22.99 -5.49 -8.57
N ASN A 205 -24.19 -5.86 -9.02
CA ASN A 205 -24.42 -7.15 -9.69
C ASN A 205 -23.67 -7.28 -11.01
N ASP A 206 -23.48 -6.15 -11.73
CA ASP A 206 -22.67 -6.13 -12.95
C ASP A 206 -21.19 -6.37 -12.70
N ILE A 207 -20.68 -6.10 -11.49
CA ILE A 207 -19.31 -6.39 -11.10
C ILE A 207 -19.04 -7.90 -11.12
N LEU A 208 -20.06 -8.71 -10.79
CA LEU A 208 -19.90 -10.14 -10.54
C LEU A 208 -20.32 -11.03 -11.71
N LEU A 209 -21.27 -10.57 -12.54
CA LEU A 209 -21.98 -11.45 -13.48
C LEU A 209 -21.38 -11.55 -14.88
N ASN A 210 -20.38 -10.73 -15.24
CA ASN A 210 -19.83 -10.73 -16.59
C ASN A 210 -18.31 -10.97 -16.65
N GLY A 211 -17.82 -11.92 -15.90
CA GLY A 211 -16.49 -12.52 -16.11
C GLY A 211 -16.38 -13.36 -17.38
N SER A 212 -17.42 -13.37 -18.23
CA SER A 212 -17.49 -14.19 -19.45
C SER A 212 -17.35 -13.41 -20.76
N ASP A 213 -17.14 -12.10 -20.72
CA ASP A 213 -16.78 -11.39 -21.94
C ASP A 213 -15.28 -11.50 -22.17
N HIS A 214 -14.90 -12.55 -22.89
CA HIS A 214 -13.52 -12.96 -23.23
C HIS A 214 -12.75 -11.97 -24.13
N GLY A 215 -13.14 -10.70 -24.21
CA GLY A 215 -12.48 -9.69 -25.03
C GLY A 215 -11.45 -8.82 -24.29
N ASP A 216 -11.56 -8.66 -22.97
CA ASP A 216 -10.65 -7.87 -22.16
C ASP A 216 -10.40 -8.65 -20.87
N ALA A 217 -9.45 -9.58 -20.90
CA ALA A 217 -8.99 -10.30 -19.71
C ALA A 217 -8.61 -9.26 -18.67
N GLY A 218 -9.47 -9.06 -17.68
CA GLY A 218 -9.34 -7.98 -16.70
C GLY A 218 -7.95 -8.00 -16.10
N TYR A 219 -7.22 -6.89 -16.27
CA TYR A 219 -5.89 -6.75 -15.67
C TYR A 219 -5.99 -7.00 -14.18
N HIS A 220 -5.21 -7.94 -13.68
CA HIS A 220 -5.04 -8.14 -12.26
C HIS A 220 -3.55 -8.04 -11.92
N TYR A 221 -3.27 -7.54 -10.75
CA TYR A 221 -1.91 -7.38 -10.25
C TYR A 221 -1.87 -7.72 -8.76
N LEU A 222 -1.03 -8.68 -8.41
CA LEU A 222 -0.75 -9.01 -7.01
C LEU A 222 0.41 -8.16 -6.52
N ASN A 223 0.13 -7.28 -5.56
CA ASN A 223 1.15 -6.60 -4.78
C ASN A 223 1.40 -7.37 -3.49
N GLU A 224 2.49 -8.12 -3.42
CA GLU A 224 2.85 -8.90 -2.23
C GLU A 224 3.24 -8.02 -1.04
N TYR A 225 3.61 -6.78 -1.31
CA TYR A 225 4.00 -5.79 -0.31
C TYR A 225 3.09 -4.56 -0.39
N ALA A 226 1.78 -4.74 -0.12
CA ALA A 226 0.83 -3.63 -0.20
C ALA A 226 0.87 -2.75 1.06
N TYR A 227 0.76 -3.37 2.25
CA TYR A 227 0.73 -2.64 3.51
C TYR A 227 1.67 -3.27 4.54
N PRO A 228 2.57 -2.47 5.17
CA PRO A 228 3.31 -2.90 6.34
C PRO A 228 2.35 -3.12 7.51
N LEU A 229 2.40 -4.27 8.16
CA LEU A 229 1.59 -4.52 9.34
C LEU A 229 2.19 -3.84 10.57
N ASN A 230 1.32 -3.26 11.38
CA ASN A 230 1.71 -2.59 12.61
C ASN A 230 1.69 -3.58 13.78
N THR A 231 2.55 -4.62 13.74
CA THR A 231 2.67 -5.59 14.83
C THR A 231 3.08 -4.90 16.13
N ILE A 232 2.78 -5.52 17.27
CA ILE A 232 3.12 -4.96 18.59
C ILE A 232 4.63 -4.79 18.75
N GLY A 233 5.44 -5.73 18.24
CA GLY A 233 6.90 -5.71 18.33
C GLY A 233 7.59 -4.79 17.30
N LYS A 234 6.88 -4.32 16.26
CA LYS A 234 7.47 -3.53 15.17
C LYS A 234 8.23 -2.27 15.62
N PRO A 235 7.75 -1.44 16.56
CA PRO A 235 8.48 -0.21 16.94
C PRO A 235 9.88 -0.52 17.48
N GLU A 236 10.02 -1.51 18.35
CA GLU A 236 11.32 -1.93 18.87
C GLU A 236 12.18 -2.52 17.75
N ALA A 237 11.62 -3.41 16.95
CA ALA A 237 12.32 -4.05 15.84
C ALA A 237 12.91 -3.01 14.88
N MET A 238 12.11 -2.03 14.45
CA MET A 238 12.55 -0.99 13.54
C MET A 238 13.60 -0.06 14.17
N ASN A 239 13.43 0.35 15.42
CA ASN A 239 14.41 1.19 16.10
C ASN A 239 15.80 0.52 16.16
N ARG A 240 15.86 -0.74 16.55
CA ARG A 240 17.12 -1.51 16.63
C ARG A 240 17.72 -1.77 15.24
N LEU A 241 16.91 -2.19 14.28
CA LEU A 241 17.33 -2.44 12.91
C LEU A 241 17.91 -1.18 12.24
N LEU A 242 17.18 -0.06 12.29
CA LEU A 242 17.63 1.18 11.67
C LEU A 242 18.85 1.77 12.36
N ALA A 243 18.97 1.64 13.69
CA ALA A 243 20.18 2.07 14.43
C ALA A 243 21.39 1.25 13.99
N PHE A 244 21.27 -0.08 13.92
CA PHE A 244 22.32 -0.98 13.45
C PHE A 244 22.77 -0.65 12.02
N CYS A 245 21.84 -0.47 11.11
CA CYS A 245 22.10 -0.17 9.71
C CYS A 245 22.74 1.21 9.54
N ARG A 246 22.23 2.24 10.24
CA ARG A 246 22.77 3.62 10.17
C ARG A 246 24.21 3.69 10.61
N ALA A 247 24.62 2.95 11.64
CA ALA A 247 26.01 2.86 12.08
C ALA A 247 26.95 2.29 11.00
N ARG A 248 26.38 1.72 9.92
CA ARG A 248 27.09 1.13 8.77
C ARG A 248 26.83 1.87 7.47
N GLN A 249 26.32 3.09 7.52
CA GLN A 249 25.96 3.88 6.34
C GLN A 249 24.89 3.21 5.46
N ILE A 250 23.99 2.42 6.07
CA ILE A 250 22.84 1.80 5.41
C ILE A 250 21.58 2.42 6.00
N TYR A 251 20.70 2.92 5.15
CA TYR A 251 19.54 3.70 5.54
C TYR A 251 18.27 3.06 4.98
N GLY A 252 17.30 2.80 5.83
CA GLY A 252 15.93 2.54 5.40
C GLY A 252 15.22 3.84 5.04
N LEU A 253 14.49 3.87 3.94
CA LEU A 253 13.72 5.03 3.50
C LEU A 253 12.35 4.64 3.00
N GLY A 254 11.35 5.43 3.35
CA GLY A 254 10.00 5.31 2.85
C GLY A 254 9.22 4.13 3.44
N ARG A 255 8.11 3.78 2.78
CA ARG A 255 7.13 2.83 3.33
C ARG A 255 7.75 1.51 3.78
N TRP A 256 8.67 0.94 3.02
CA TRP A 256 9.24 -0.37 3.30
C TRP A 256 10.59 -0.30 4.00
N GLY A 257 11.43 0.67 3.67
CA GLY A 257 12.69 0.87 4.39
C GLY A 257 12.50 1.25 5.85
N GLU A 258 11.43 1.98 6.17
CA GLU A 258 11.04 2.37 7.54
C GLU A 258 9.84 1.59 8.08
N HIS A 259 9.28 0.70 7.28
CA HIS A 259 8.11 -0.14 7.59
C HIS A 259 6.92 0.67 8.13
N CYS A 260 6.58 1.78 7.48
CA CYS A 260 5.57 2.73 7.90
C CYS A 260 4.52 3.02 6.82
N HIS A 261 3.29 3.32 7.21
CA HIS A 261 2.20 3.70 6.30
C HIS A 261 2.37 5.15 5.82
N TYR A 262 3.44 5.42 5.09
CA TYR A 262 3.66 6.73 4.48
C TYR A 262 2.90 6.87 3.15
N ASN A 263 2.35 8.05 2.93
CA ASN A 263 1.93 8.48 1.62
C ASN A 263 3.16 8.93 0.81
N SER A 264 3.02 9.00 -0.50
CA SER A 264 4.13 9.31 -1.41
C SER A 264 4.70 10.72 -1.24
N ASP A 265 3.89 11.72 -0.87
CA ASP A 265 4.33 13.07 -0.53
C ASP A 265 5.30 13.06 0.67
N VAL A 266 4.94 12.34 1.72
CA VAL A 266 5.82 12.16 2.90
C VAL A 266 7.12 11.46 2.50
N VAL A 267 7.06 10.42 1.66
CA VAL A 267 8.27 9.71 1.22
C VAL A 267 9.18 10.62 0.39
N VAL A 268 8.64 11.46 -0.48
CA VAL A 268 9.44 12.43 -1.24
C VAL A 268 10.11 13.43 -0.30
N GLU A 269 9.41 13.96 0.70
CA GLU A 269 9.99 14.86 1.69
C GLU A 269 11.13 14.21 2.47
N LEU A 270 10.93 12.99 2.95
CA LEU A 270 11.96 12.20 3.66
C LEU A 270 13.18 11.94 2.78
N ALA A 271 12.97 11.64 1.50
CA ALA A 271 14.05 11.45 0.53
C ALA A 271 14.86 12.74 0.33
N MET A 272 14.20 13.89 0.20
CA MET A 272 14.86 15.19 0.09
C MET A 272 15.66 15.55 1.34
N GLN A 273 15.13 15.27 2.52
CA GLN A 273 15.83 15.49 3.80
C GLN A 273 17.05 14.58 3.92
N MET A 274 16.93 13.31 3.54
CA MET A 274 18.04 12.35 3.56
C MET A 274 19.14 12.76 2.59
N ALA A 275 18.79 13.13 1.35
CA ALA A 275 19.74 13.59 0.36
C ALA A 275 20.53 14.82 0.84
N ARG A 276 19.86 15.84 1.40
CA ARG A 276 20.53 17.02 1.97
C ARG A 276 21.53 16.65 3.06
N ARG A 277 21.17 15.72 3.94
CA ARG A 277 22.02 15.27 5.04
C ARG A 277 23.26 14.51 4.54
N LEU A 278 23.10 13.62 3.56
CA LEU A 278 24.21 12.84 3.00
C LEU A 278 25.17 13.69 2.13
N LEU A 279 24.68 14.78 1.51
CA LEU A 279 25.51 15.69 0.75
C LEU A 279 26.32 16.68 1.61
N GLN A 280 26.00 16.80 2.90
CA GLN A 280 26.68 17.67 3.88
C GLN A 280 27.64 16.89 4.78
N SER A 281 27.64 15.57 4.75
CA SER A 281 28.51 14.69 5.51
C SER A 281 29.76 14.31 4.73
#